data_179c1e9e45e3515295a344b44ee7f1ce
#
_entry.id   179c1e9e45e3515295a344b44ee7f1ce
#
_cell.length_a   1.000
_cell.length_b   1.000
_cell.length_c   1.000
_cell.angle_alpha   90.00
_cell.angle_beta   90.00
_cell.angle_gamma   90.00
#
_symmetry.space_group_name_H-M   'P 1'
#
loop_
_entity.id
_entity.type
_entity.pdbx_description
1 polymer ?
#
loop_
_entity_poly.entity_id
_entity_poly.type
_entity_poly.pdbx_seq_one_letter_code
_entity_poly.pdbx_strand_id
1 'polypeptide(L)' 'MGSMYYILNDEKKTLHYIDRVLEINPFDVESLSLKLRVHQFLKENDVVIDCCRKILDVAPDNFEVRDLITELES' A
#
# COMPACT_ATOMS: atom_id res chain seq x y z
N MET A 1 -3.17 19.37 -15.68
CA MET A 1 -4.23 18.33 -15.77
C MET A 1 -3.74 17.03 -16.37
N GLY A 2 -2.78 17.07 -17.27
CA GLY A 2 -2.17 15.86 -17.80
C GLY A 2 -1.43 15.01 -16.77
N SER A 3 -1.05 15.63 -15.66
CA SER A 3 -0.30 14.93 -14.61
C SER A 3 -1.11 13.83 -13.92
N MET A 4 -2.42 14.02 -13.77
CA MET A 4 -3.27 12.99 -13.15
C MET A 4 -3.37 11.75 -14.02
N TYR A 5 -3.50 11.96 -15.31
CA TYR A 5 -3.55 10.86 -16.26
C TYR A 5 -2.22 10.08 -16.26
N TYR A 6 -1.14 10.80 -16.15
CA TYR A 6 0.19 10.23 -16.12
C TYR A 6 0.41 9.36 -14.88
N ILE A 7 -0.12 9.81 -13.74
CA ILE A 7 0.00 9.08 -12.48
C ILE A 7 -0.74 7.76 -12.54
N LEU A 8 -1.93 7.73 -13.15
CA LEU A 8 -2.70 6.50 -13.29
C LEU A 8 -1.96 5.43 -14.09
N ASN A 9 -1.23 5.85 -15.12
CA ASN A 9 -0.44 4.94 -15.93
C ASN A 9 0.71 4.33 -15.13
N ASP A 10 1.38 5.15 -14.34
CA ASP A 10 2.47 4.70 -13.49
C ASP A 10 1.99 3.77 -12.39
N GLU A 11 0.79 4.00 -11.87
CA GLU A 11 0.21 3.16 -10.84
C GLU A 11 0.01 1.73 -11.31
N LYS A 12 -0.48 1.55 -12.53
CA LYS A 12 -0.68 0.22 -13.09
C LYS A 12 0.63 -0.54 -13.20
N LYS A 13 1.67 0.12 -13.68
CA LYS A 13 2.99 -0.50 -13.78
C LYS A 13 3.56 -0.81 -12.40
N THR A 14 3.38 0.11 -11.46
CA THR A 14 3.84 -0.07 -10.10
C THR A 14 3.15 -1.25 -9.44
N LEU A 15 1.84 -1.37 -9.58
CA LEU A 15 1.10 -2.49 -9.01
C LEU A 15 1.54 -3.82 -9.61
N HIS A 16 1.81 -3.85 -10.90
CA HIS A 16 2.29 -5.06 -11.56
C HIS A 16 3.62 -5.51 -10.98
N TYR A 17 4.52 -4.57 -10.77
CA TYR A 17 5.82 -4.84 -10.16
C TYR A 17 5.66 -5.30 -8.71
N ILE A 18 4.81 -4.62 -7.95
CA ILE A 18 4.56 -4.95 -6.55
C ILE A 18 3.98 -6.36 -6.43
N ASP A 19 3.01 -6.71 -7.27
CA ASP A 19 2.40 -8.03 -7.24
C ASP A 19 3.44 -9.13 -7.44
N ARG A 20 4.38 -8.91 -8.35
CA ARG A 20 5.44 -9.87 -8.60
C ARG A 20 6.36 -10.04 -7.39
N VAL A 21 6.73 -8.93 -6.77
CA VAL A 21 7.58 -8.97 -5.57
C VAL A 21 6.86 -9.69 -4.44
N LEU A 22 5.58 -9.41 -4.28
CA LEU A 22 4.80 -10.02 -3.20
C LEU A 22 4.50 -11.50 -3.44
N GLU A 23 4.55 -11.97 -4.68
CA GLU A 23 4.47 -13.40 -4.96
C GLU A 23 5.67 -14.14 -4.39
N ILE A 24 6.84 -13.53 -4.45
CA ILE A 24 8.08 -14.10 -3.95
C ILE A 24 8.21 -13.87 -2.46
N ASN A 25 7.86 -12.66 -2.00
CA ASN A 25 7.96 -12.28 -0.60
C ASN A 25 6.71 -11.51 -0.17
N PRO A 26 5.66 -12.20 0.30
CA PRO A 26 4.39 -11.55 0.64
C PRO A 26 4.46 -10.58 1.81
N PHE A 27 5.54 -10.59 2.58
CA PHE A 27 5.72 -9.70 3.71
C PHE A 27 6.83 -8.67 3.47
N ASP A 28 7.13 -8.37 2.21
CA ASP A 28 8.09 -7.33 1.89
C ASP A 28 7.50 -5.96 2.22
N VAL A 29 8.01 -5.35 3.29
CA VAL A 29 7.49 -4.07 3.81
C VAL A 29 7.54 -2.97 2.76
N GLU A 30 8.61 -2.92 1.98
CA GLU A 30 8.75 -1.89 0.95
C GLU A 30 7.64 -2.00 -0.09
N SER A 31 7.40 -3.20 -0.58
CA SER A 31 6.33 -3.45 -1.56
C SER A 31 4.95 -3.21 -0.96
N LEU A 32 4.74 -3.65 0.28
CA LEU A 32 3.48 -3.40 0.98
C LEU A 32 3.23 -1.91 1.17
N SER A 33 4.27 -1.15 1.49
CA SER A 33 4.15 0.30 1.64
C SER A 33 3.77 0.98 0.33
N LEU A 34 4.38 0.55 -0.77
CA LEU A 34 4.04 1.09 -2.08
C LEU A 34 2.60 0.75 -2.47
N LYS A 35 2.20 -0.49 -2.24
CA LYS A 35 0.84 -0.92 -2.52
C LYS A 35 -0.17 -0.13 -1.68
N LEU A 36 0.14 0.07 -0.42
CA LEU A 36 -0.68 0.87 0.48
C LEU A 36 -0.88 2.29 -0.06
N ARG A 37 0.20 2.92 -0.53
CA ARG A 37 0.13 4.27 -1.07
C ARG A 37 -0.76 4.35 -2.31
N VAL A 38 -0.62 3.39 -3.21
CA VAL A 38 -1.42 3.36 -4.44
C VAL A 38 -2.89 3.20 -4.11
N HIS A 39 -3.23 2.25 -3.24
CA HIS A 39 -4.62 2.00 -2.88
C HIS A 39 -5.19 3.12 -2.02
N GLN A 40 -4.36 3.79 -1.23
CA GLN A 40 -4.77 4.97 -0.49
C GLN A 40 -5.16 6.10 -1.44
N PHE A 41 -4.43 6.28 -2.51
CA PHE A 41 -4.76 7.24 -3.55
C PHE A 41 -6.08 6.89 -4.24
N LEU A 42 -6.31 5.60 -4.47
CA LEU A 42 -7.55 5.11 -5.08
C LEU A 42 -8.71 5.04 -4.09
N LYS A 43 -8.47 5.36 -2.83
CA LYS A 43 -9.45 5.33 -1.75
C LYS A 43 -10.05 3.94 -1.50
N GLU A 44 -9.25 2.92 -1.72
CA GLU A 44 -9.65 1.54 -1.45
C GLU A 44 -9.21 1.16 -0.03
N ASN A 45 -9.98 1.61 0.94
CA ASN A 45 -9.62 1.47 2.36
C ASN A 45 -9.45 0.02 2.80
N ASP A 46 -10.23 -0.89 2.23
CA ASP A 46 -10.12 -2.32 2.58
C ASP A 46 -8.71 -2.84 2.29
N VAL A 47 -8.19 -2.51 1.11
CA VAL A 47 -6.84 -2.95 0.73
C VAL A 47 -5.80 -2.24 1.57
N VAL A 48 -6.01 -0.96 1.86
CA VAL A 48 -5.08 -0.18 2.69
C VAL A 48 -4.97 -0.81 4.07
N ILE A 49 -6.09 -1.15 4.69
CA ILE A 49 -6.11 -1.79 6.01
C ILE A 49 -5.39 -3.13 5.98
N ASP A 50 -5.63 -3.92 4.95
CA ASP A 50 -4.96 -5.22 4.80
C ASP A 50 -3.44 -5.05 4.72
N CYS A 51 -2.98 -4.10 3.91
CA CYS A 51 -1.55 -3.80 3.81
C CYS A 51 -0.96 -3.34 5.14
N CYS A 52 -1.70 -2.49 5.85
CA CYS A 52 -1.27 -2.01 7.17
C CYS A 52 -1.09 -3.17 8.15
N ARG A 53 -2.04 -4.09 8.17
CA ARG A 53 -1.98 -5.24 9.06
C ARG A 53 -0.77 -6.12 8.76
N LYS A 54 -0.50 -6.36 7.49
CA LYS A 54 0.65 -7.14 7.08
C LYS A 54 1.96 -6.47 7.47
N ILE A 55 2.03 -5.15 7.28
CA ILE A 55 3.23 -4.40 7.68
C ILE A 55 3.42 -4.48 9.20
N LEU A 56 2.35 -4.32 9.97
CA LEU A 56 2.43 -4.37 11.42
C LEU A 56 2.79 -5.75 11.93
N ASP A 57 2.47 -6.79 11.18
CA ASP A 57 2.85 -8.15 11.53
C ASP A 57 4.37 -8.32 11.50
N VAL A 58 5.03 -7.65 10.56
CA VAL A 58 6.48 -7.70 10.40
C VAL A 58 7.17 -6.59 11.20
N ALA A 59 6.55 -5.43 11.26
CA ALA A 59 7.11 -4.24 11.93
C ALA A 59 6.06 -3.61 12.84
N PRO A 60 5.83 -4.19 14.03
CA PRO A 60 4.77 -3.70 14.94
C PRO A 60 5.00 -2.30 15.49
N ASP A 61 6.22 -1.80 15.43
CA ASP A 61 6.56 -0.43 15.89
C ASP A 61 6.51 0.60 14.77
N ASN A 62 5.90 0.27 13.65
CA ASN A 62 5.70 1.24 12.57
C ASN A 62 4.53 2.16 12.92
N PHE A 63 4.86 3.33 13.46
CA PHE A 63 3.86 4.28 13.94
C PHE A 63 3.02 4.87 12.82
N GLU A 64 3.63 5.12 11.65
CA GLU A 64 2.91 5.69 10.52
C GLU A 64 1.76 4.78 10.08
N VAL A 65 2.03 3.49 10.00
CA VAL A 65 1.04 2.51 9.59
C VAL A 65 -0.02 2.34 10.68
N ARG A 66 0.39 2.34 11.96
CA ARG A 66 -0.54 2.24 13.08
C ARG A 66 -1.49 3.43 13.12
N ASP A 67 -0.96 4.63 12.92
CA ASP A 67 -1.79 5.84 12.88
C ASP A 67 -2.78 5.78 11.73
N LEU A 68 -2.31 5.32 10.57
CA LEU A 68 -3.17 5.23 9.40
C LEU A 68 -4.32 4.25 9.62
N ILE A 69 -4.03 3.07 10.15
CA ILE A 69 -5.07 2.06 10.36
C ILE A 69 -6.06 2.51 11.43
N THR A 70 -5.59 3.20 12.47
CA THR A 70 -6.45 3.75 13.50
C THR A 70 -7.41 4.79 12.90
N GLU A 71 -6.89 5.64 12.04
CA GLU A 71 -7.68 6.67 11.38
C GLU A 71 -8.73 6.05 10.47
N LEU A 72 -8.37 5.02 9.74
CA LEU A 72 -9.30 4.37 8.80
C LEU A 72 -10.37 3.55 9.50
N GLU A 73 -10.07 3.00 10.67
CA GLU A 73 -11.02 2.20 11.44
C GLU A 73 -11.90 3.02 12.37
N SER A 74 -11.56 4.26 12.59
CA SER A 74 -12.39 5.17 13.40
C SER A 74 -13.47 5.89 12.54
#